data_5ac810e4aaeecdea002cf160e7187241
#
_entry.id   5ac810e4aaeecdea002cf160e7187241
#
_cell.length_a   1.000
_cell.length_b   1.000
_cell.length_c   1.000
_cell.angle_alpha   90.00
_cell.angle_beta   90.00
_cell.angle_gamma   90.00
#
_symmetry.space_group_name_H-M   'P 1'
#
loop_
_entity.id
_entity.type
_entity.pdbx_description
1 polymer ?
#
loop_
_entity_poly.entity_id
_entity_poly.type
_entity_poly.pdbx_seq_one_letter_code
_entity_poly.pdbx_strand_id
1 'polypeptide(L)'
;MEKREQLGSRLGFIMISAGCAIGCGNVWKFPWMCGQNGGGGFMLIYLICLLILGLPVMTMEFSVGRAARTSPIYMYQKLEKPGHKWGIFGIVSLIGNITLMAFYTVVCGWLIYYFVKFLTGQNQSFGFAQMIQNPSVNVSYLLVTVIVAFLILSFDLQGGLERITKYMMTSLLVLMLVLAVHSLTLSGAANGLKFYLVPDFSKINGSVIVGAMNQAFFTLSVGMGGMAIFGSYIDKKRSLMGESVTIILLDTLVAVLAGIIMFPACFTYGLEVNAGPSLLFDTMADVFNHMAGGRIWGTLFFLFMVFAALSTVLGVCENILAMIRELTGWSRKKGCIVCGSGIFVLALTTALGYSVLHFQPFAAGTAWLDFWDFIVSNNVLPLGSLVLTLFCCNSFGWGWENFVQEANTGHGLKVKAWMKPIFRFVVPIAIVFIYFYGMATFAWR
;
A
#
# COMPACT_ATOMS: atom_id res chain seq x y z
N MET A 1 -21.10 10.54 -22.69
CA MET A 1 -20.25 10.08 -21.57
C MET A 1 -21.13 9.26 -20.64
N GLU A 2 -20.82 8.00 -20.42
CA GLU A 2 -21.51 7.21 -19.38
C GLU A 2 -21.37 7.91 -18.02
N LYS A 3 -22.43 7.86 -17.24
CA LYS A 3 -22.45 8.43 -15.89
C LYS A 3 -21.41 7.68 -15.05
N ARG A 4 -20.47 8.40 -14.43
CA ARG A 4 -19.42 7.80 -13.58
C ARG A 4 -20.07 6.92 -12.52
N GLU A 5 -19.59 5.68 -12.37
CA GLU A 5 -19.97 4.79 -11.29
C GLU A 5 -19.75 5.47 -9.93
N GLN A 6 -20.63 5.20 -8.96
CA GLN A 6 -20.53 5.77 -7.61
C GLN A 6 -20.58 4.66 -6.58
N LEU A 7 -19.88 4.88 -5.46
CA LEU A 7 -19.94 3.98 -4.32
C LEU A 7 -21.31 4.09 -3.62
N GLY A 8 -21.81 2.99 -3.14
CA GLY A 8 -23.12 2.92 -2.51
C GLY A 8 -23.17 3.52 -1.10
N SER A 9 -22.01 3.63 -0.42
CA SER A 9 -21.95 4.09 0.96
C SER A 9 -20.61 4.74 1.32
N ARG A 10 -20.63 5.66 2.31
CA ARG A 10 -19.43 6.22 2.92
C ARG A 10 -18.52 5.13 3.51
N LEU A 11 -19.11 4.14 4.19
CA LEU A 11 -18.35 3.01 4.74
C LEU A 11 -17.62 2.25 3.61
N GLY A 12 -18.30 2.06 2.44
CA GLY A 12 -17.66 1.47 1.28
C GLY A 12 -16.46 2.26 0.80
N PHE A 13 -16.59 3.58 0.68
CA PHE A 13 -15.49 4.45 0.32
C PHE A 13 -14.31 4.33 1.30
N ILE A 14 -14.57 4.42 2.61
CA ILE A 14 -13.52 4.30 3.63
C ILE A 14 -12.84 2.94 3.55
N MET A 15 -13.61 1.84 3.47
CA MET A 15 -13.06 0.49 3.46
C MET A 15 -12.26 0.17 2.19
N ILE A 16 -12.69 0.67 1.01
CA ILE A 16 -11.94 0.48 -0.23
C ILE A 16 -10.65 1.31 -0.20
N SER A 17 -10.73 2.58 0.18
CA SER A 17 -9.58 3.46 0.23
C SER A 17 -8.56 3.01 1.29
N ALA A 18 -9.05 2.66 2.49
CA ALA A 18 -8.22 2.06 3.53
C ALA A 18 -7.65 0.70 3.09
N GLY A 19 -8.44 -0.16 2.43
CA GLY A 19 -7.98 -1.45 1.93
C GLY A 19 -6.92 -1.33 0.81
N CYS A 20 -6.94 -0.25 0.03
CA CYS A 20 -5.88 0.04 -0.94
C CYS A 20 -4.59 0.50 -0.24
N ALA A 21 -4.69 1.29 0.85
CA ALA A 21 -3.57 1.74 1.65
C ALA A 21 -3.03 0.61 2.54
N ILE A 22 -3.90 -0.06 3.29
CA ILE A 22 -3.58 -1.15 4.24
C ILE A 22 -3.17 -2.40 3.45
N GLY A 23 -1.88 -2.61 3.34
CA GLY A 23 -1.30 -3.75 2.62
C GLY A 23 -0.05 -4.28 3.31
N CYS A 24 0.82 -4.91 2.53
CA CYS A 24 2.12 -5.38 3.02
C CYS A 24 2.98 -4.24 3.59
N GLY A 25 2.71 -2.99 3.23
CA GLY A 25 3.36 -1.82 3.79
C GLY A 25 3.19 -1.67 5.30
N ASN A 26 1.99 -1.94 5.82
CA ASN A 26 1.64 -1.81 7.23
C ASN A 26 2.03 -3.03 8.05
N VAL A 27 1.80 -4.22 7.48
CA VAL A 27 1.88 -5.46 8.23
C VAL A 27 3.21 -6.17 8.09
N TRP A 28 4.06 -5.76 7.16
CA TRP A 28 5.38 -6.30 6.90
C TRP A 28 6.47 -5.22 6.94
N LYS A 29 6.42 -4.23 6.01
CA LYS A 29 7.50 -3.25 5.85
C LYS A 29 7.61 -2.35 7.08
N PHE A 30 6.50 -1.91 7.65
CA PHE A 30 6.50 -1.04 8.82
C PHE A 30 7.07 -1.74 10.08
N PRO A 31 6.62 -2.94 10.52
CA PRO A 31 7.22 -3.64 11.65
C PRO A 31 8.72 -3.92 11.44
N TRP A 32 9.10 -4.35 10.24
CA TRP A 32 10.50 -4.52 9.92
C TRP A 32 11.30 -3.23 10.09
N MET A 33 10.84 -2.12 9.51
CA MET A 33 11.54 -0.84 9.65
C MET A 33 11.61 -0.38 11.11
N CYS A 34 10.56 -0.58 11.91
CA CYS A 34 10.60 -0.35 13.35
C CYS A 34 11.68 -1.20 14.03
N GLY A 35 11.75 -2.49 13.72
CA GLY A 35 12.73 -3.41 14.29
C GLY A 35 14.17 -2.98 14.00
N GLN A 36 14.47 -2.61 12.78
CA GLN A 36 15.81 -2.18 12.33
C GLN A 36 16.20 -0.77 12.81
N ASN A 37 15.24 0.10 13.12
CA ASN A 37 15.47 1.52 13.39
C ASN A 37 15.14 1.94 14.83
N GLY A 38 15.20 1.02 15.79
CA GLY A 38 15.06 1.35 17.22
C GLY A 38 13.62 1.47 17.72
N GLY A 39 12.69 0.75 17.09
CA GLY A 39 11.33 0.56 17.61
C GLY A 39 10.51 1.84 17.75
N GLY A 40 10.16 2.21 18.98
CA GLY A 40 9.25 3.31 19.28
C GLY A 40 9.72 4.68 18.78
N GLY A 41 11.03 4.91 18.68
CA GLY A 41 11.59 6.15 18.12
C GLY A 41 11.25 6.31 16.65
N PHE A 42 11.42 5.27 15.86
CA PHE A 42 11.02 5.24 14.44
C PHE A 42 9.51 5.43 14.29
N MET A 43 8.70 4.71 15.09
CA MET A 43 7.24 4.84 15.06
C MET A 43 6.77 6.27 15.31
N LEU A 44 7.35 6.98 16.28
CA LEU A 44 7.00 8.36 16.57
C LEU A 44 7.28 9.29 15.38
N ILE A 45 8.46 9.17 14.75
CA ILE A 45 8.81 9.96 13.57
C ILE A 45 7.88 9.64 12.39
N TYR A 46 7.59 8.36 12.18
CA TYR A 46 6.66 7.93 11.15
C TYR A 46 5.26 8.56 11.33
N LEU A 47 4.71 8.57 12.55
CA LEU A 47 3.42 9.20 12.82
C LEU A 47 3.43 10.71 12.54
N ILE A 48 4.52 11.40 12.87
CA ILE A 48 4.69 12.82 12.54
C ILE A 48 4.74 13.01 11.02
N CYS A 49 5.47 12.15 10.29
CA CYS A 49 5.56 12.19 8.83
C CYS A 49 4.20 11.91 8.16
N LEU A 50 3.40 10.99 8.69
CA LEU A 50 2.04 10.74 8.19
C LEU A 50 1.18 11.99 8.25
N LEU A 51 1.25 12.76 9.35
CA LEU A 51 0.47 13.98 9.52
C LEU A 51 0.97 15.13 8.65
N ILE A 52 2.29 15.31 8.54
CA ILE A 52 2.88 16.46 7.84
C ILE A 52 2.98 16.22 6.33
N LEU A 53 3.21 14.99 5.89
CA LEU A 53 3.44 14.64 4.49
C LEU A 53 2.28 13.82 3.90
N GLY A 54 1.88 12.74 4.56
CA GLY A 54 0.87 11.82 4.07
C GLY A 54 -0.52 12.42 3.96
N LEU A 55 -0.99 13.09 5.03
CA LEU A 55 -2.32 13.70 5.06
C LEU A 55 -2.52 14.78 3.98
N PRO A 56 -1.58 15.73 3.76
CA PRO A 56 -1.67 16.67 2.65
C PRO A 56 -1.78 15.99 1.29
N VAL A 57 -0.89 15.04 0.99
CA VAL A 57 -0.85 14.39 -0.33
C VAL A 57 -2.12 13.57 -0.58
N MET A 58 -2.57 12.79 0.39
CA MET A 58 -3.83 12.03 0.28
C MET A 58 -5.04 12.95 0.07
N THR A 59 -5.12 14.06 0.80
CA THR A 59 -6.20 15.04 0.64
C THR A 59 -6.20 15.67 -0.75
N MET A 60 -5.02 16.01 -1.29
CA MET A 60 -4.88 16.53 -2.65
C MET A 60 -5.29 15.49 -3.70
N GLU A 61 -4.87 14.24 -3.52
CA GLU A 61 -5.17 13.17 -4.48
C GLU A 61 -6.67 12.87 -4.56
N PHE A 62 -7.36 12.77 -3.41
CA PHE A 62 -8.82 12.68 -3.40
C PHE A 62 -9.49 13.89 -4.04
N SER A 63 -8.95 15.10 -3.81
CA SER A 63 -9.54 16.33 -4.35
C SER A 63 -9.46 16.38 -5.87
N VAL A 64 -8.32 16.04 -6.45
CA VAL A 64 -8.15 15.98 -7.90
C VAL A 64 -9.09 14.94 -8.51
N GLY A 65 -9.17 13.73 -7.92
CA GLY A 65 -10.09 12.68 -8.37
C GLY A 65 -11.55 13.11 -8.31
N ARG A 66 -12.00 13.71 -7.18
CA ARG A 66 -13.39 14.15 -7.01
C ARG A 66 -13.77 15.31 -7.92
N ALA A 67 -12.87 16.26 -8.13
CA ALA A 67 -13.09 17.37 -9.04
C ALA A 67 -13.14 16.93 -10.50
N ALA A 68 -12.21 16.06 -10.90
CA ALA A 68 -12.13 15.58 -12.28
C ALA A 68 -13.27 14.63 -12.66
N ARG A 69 -13.76 13.79 -11.72
CA ARG A 69 -14.77 12.75 -12.03
C ARG A 69 -14.35 11.82 -13.17
N THR A 70 -13.05 11.58 -13.29
CA THR A 70 -12.43 10.64 -14.25
C THR A 70 -11.41 9.76 -13.53
N SER A 71 -10.91 8.74 -14.22
CA SER A 71 -9.75 8.01 -13.70
C SER A 71 -8.49 8.88 -13.76
N PRO A 72 -7.40 8.46 -13.09
CA PRO A 72 -6.14 9.21 -13.08
C PRO A 72 -5.57 9.51 -14.46
N ILE A 73 -5.92 8.73 -15.48
CA ILE A 73 -5.41 8.94 -16.85
C ILE A 73 -5.77 10.31 -17.43
N TYR A 74 -6.96 10.82 -17.11
CA TYR A 74 -7.46 12.11 -17.61
C TYR A 74 -7.62 13.17 -16.52
N MET A 75 -7.37 12.87 -15.24
CA MET A 75 -7.64 13.80 -14.14
C MET A 75 -6.85 15.10 -14.25
N TYR A 76 -5.58 15.03 -14.61
CA TYR A 76 -4.74 16.22 -14.80
C TYR A 76 -5.17 17.03 -16.02
N GLN A 77 -5.36 16.35 -17.16
CA GLN A 77 -5.78 17.00 -18.40
C GLN A 77 -7.12 17.74 -18.24
N LYS A 78 -8.04 17.18 -17.45
CA LYS A 78 -9.37 17.80 -17.24
C LYS A 78 -9.33 19.05 -16.36
N LEU A 79 -8.35 19.13 -15.46
CA LEU A 79 -8.22 20.21 -14.49
C LEU A 79 -7.09 21.20 -14.82
N GLU A 80 -6.21 20.88 -15.77
CA GLU A 80 -5.12 21.76 -16.18
C GLU A 80 -5.64 23.01 -16.91
N LYS A 81 -4.85 24.07 -16.86
CA LYS A 81 -5.13 25.30 -17.60
C LYS A 81 -4.77 25.15 -19.08
N PRO A 82 -5.46 25.88 -19.98
CA PRO A 82 -5.11 25.85 -21.40
C PRO A 82 -3.62 26.14 -21.64
N GLY A 83 -3.00 25.35 -22.51
CA GLY A 83 -1.59 25.46 -22.86
C GLY A 83 -0.62 24.69 -21.97
N HIS A 84 -1.07 24.09 -20.87
CA HIS A 84 -0.26 23.21 -20.03
C HIS A 84 -0.40 21.74 -20.48
N LYS A 85 0.57 20.90 -20.09
CA LYS A 85 0.65 19.47 -20.48
C LYS A 85 0.75 18.55 -19.26
N TRP A 86 -0.01 18.83 -18.21
CA TRP A 86 -0.02 17.99 -17.02
C TRP A 86 -0.62 16.59 -17.27
N GLY A 87 -1.46 16.46 -18.31
CA GLY A 87 -2.09 15.20 -18.67
C GLY A 87 -1.11 14.04 -18.88
N ILE A 88 0.18 14.31 -19.19
CA ILE A 88 1.21 13.26 -19.34
C ILE A 88 1.39 12.44 -18.05
N PHE A 89 1.17 13.04 -16.89
CA PHE A 89 1.30 12.36 -15.61
C PHE A 89 0.22 11.31 -15.35
N GLY A 90 -0.90 11.35 -16.08
CA GLY A 90 -1.87 10.27 -16.10
C GLY A 90 -1.28 8.96 -16.66
N ILE A 91 -0.46 9.05 -17.71
CA ILE A 91 0.25 7.90 -18.28
C ILE A 91 1.30 7.36 -17.28
N VAL A 92 2.03 8.26 -16.62
CA VAL A 92 3.00 7.87 -15.56
C VAL A 92 2.29 7.13 -14.42
N SER A 93 1.11 7.59 -14.01
CA SER A 93 0.27 6.90 -13.02
C SER A 93 -0.12 5.49 -13.48
N LEU A 94 -0.53 5.32 -14.73
CA LEU A 94 -0.88 4.00 -15.29
C LEU A 94 0.32 3.05 -15.27
N ILE A 95 1.47 3.50 -15.77
CA ILE A 95 2.71 2.70 -15.78
C ILE A 95 3.11 2.32 -14.35
N GLY A 96 3.07 3.26 -13.40
CA GLY A 96 3.41 3.01 -12.00
C GLY A 96 2.51 1.94 -11.36
N ASN A 97 1.19 2.00 -11.59
CA ASN A 97 0.27 0.99 -11.08
C ASN A 97 0.51 -0.40 -11.70
N ILE A 98 0.79 -0.48 -13.01
CA ILE A 98 1.12 -1.73 -13.69
C ILE A 98 2.42 -2.31 -13.13
N THR A 99 3.45 -1.46 -12.94
CA THR A 99 4.74 -1.87 -12.35
C THR A 99 4.58 -2.37 -10.92
N LEU A 100 3.73 -1.73 -10.10
CA LEU A 100 3.43 -2.22 -8.76
C LEU A 100 2.83 -3.62 -8.80
N MET A 101 1.90 -3.88 -9.71
CA MET A 101 1.27 -5.19 -9.83
C MET A 101 2.23 -6.28 -10.35
N ALA A 102 3.33 -5.91 -11.03
CA ALA A 102 4.33 -6.87 -11.49
C ALA A 102 4.98 -7.68 -10.37
N PHE A 103 5.07 -7.15 -9.17
CA PHE A 103 5.62 -7.87 -8.02
C PHE A 103 4.60 -8.11 -6.90
N TYR A 104 3.70 -7.18 -6.66
CA TYR A 104 2.77 -7.25 -5.53
C TYR A 104 1.78 -8.41 -5.64
N THR A 105 1.36 -8.77 -6.87
CA THR A 105 0.51 -9.95 -7.11
C THR A 105 1.23 -11.26 -6.79
N VAL A 106 2.55 -11.33 -7.01
CA VAL A 106 3.37 -12.49 -6.64
C VAL A 106 3.49 -12.62 -5.12
N VAL A 107 3.76 -11.51 -4.42
CA VAL A 107 3.79 -11.48 -2.96
C VAL A 107 2.45 -11.91 -2.37
N CYS A 108 1.33 -11.43 -2.92
CA CYS A 108 0.00 -11.89 -2.52
C CYS A 108 -0.17 -13.41 -2.74
N GLY A 109 0.35 -13.95 -3.84
CA GLY A 109 0.39 -15.39 -4.10
C GLY A 109 1.18 -16.18 -3.04
N TRP A 110 2.32 -15.66 -2.60
CA TRP A 110 3.09 -16.27 -1.50
C TRP A 110 2.30 -16.32 -0.19
N LEU A 111 1.58 -15.26 0.14
CA LEU A 111 0.71 -15.23 1.31
C LEU A 111 -0.43 -16.26 1.24
N ILE A 112 -1.04 -16.42 0.06
CA ILE A 112 -2.06 -17.47 -0.16
C ILE A 112 -1.44 -18.87 -0.01
N TYR A 113 -0.22 -19.09 -0.52
CA TYR A 113 0.49 -20.36 -0.36
C TYR A 113 0.71 -20.69 1.13
N TYR A 114 1.23 -19.73 1.92
CA TYR A 114 1.45 -19.92 3.35
C TYR A 114 0.15 -20.15 4.11
N PHE A 115 -0.89 -19.40 3.79
CA PHE A 115 -2.23 -19.64 4.35
C PHE A 115 -2.70 -21.08 4.11
N VAL A 116 -2.58 -21.58 2.89
CA VAL A 116 -2.98 -22.97 2.55
C VAL A 116 -2.12 -23.97 3.31
N LYS A 117 -0.81 -23.75 3.42
CA LYS A 117 0.10 -24.64 4.16
C LYS A 117 -0.24 -24.74 5.64
N PHE A 118 -0.48 -23.62 6.31
CA PHE A 118 -0.91 -23.62 7.71
C PHE A 118 -2.30 -24.25 7.88
N LEU A 119 -3.24 -23.92 7.01
CA LEU A 119 -4.60 -24.48 7.02
C LEU A 119 -4.60 -26.01 6.89
N THR A 120 -3.77 -26.54 6.00
CA THR A 120 -3.66 -27.99 5.75
C THR A 120 -2.74 -28.71 6.73
N GLY A 121 -2.04 -28.02 7.62
CA GLY A 121 -1.09 -28.60 8.57
C GLY A 121 0.23 -29.05 7.95
N GLN A 122 0.60 -28.52 6.78
CA GLN A 122 1.86 -28.78 6.09
C GLN A 122 2.91 -27.67 6.34
N ASN A 123 2.76 -26.92 7.41
CA ASN A 123 3.55 -25.73 7.72
C ASN A 123 5.01 -26.01 8.14
N GLN A 124 5.35 -27.24 8.48
CA GLN A 124 6.73 -27.63 8.88
C GLN A 124 7.58 -28.23 7.74
N SER A 125 7.01 -28.41 6.56
CA SER A 125 7.63 -29.17 5.47
C SER A 125 8.28 -28.33 4.38
N PHE A 126 8.44 -26.99 4.57
CA PHE A 126 8.99 -26.10 3.55
C PHE A 126 9.63 -24.85 4.17
N GLY A 127 10.60 -24.27 3.46
CA GLY A 127 11.20 -22.99 3.76
C GLY A 127 10.93 -21.96 2.66
N PHE A 128 10.98 -20.68 2.99
CA PHE A 128 10.75 -19.60 2.04
C PHE A 128 11.70 -19.65 0.84
N ALA A 129 12.99 -19.87 1.10
CA ALA A 129 14.01 -19.97 0.04
C ALA A 129 13.74 -21.11 -0.95
N GLN A 130 13.21 -22.25 -0.49
CA GLN A 130 12.83 -23.36 -1.36
C GLN A 130 11.56 -23.04 -2.16
N MET A 131 10.61 -22.36 -1.52
CA MET A 131 9.35 -21.98 -2.16
C MET A 131 9.57 -20.97 -3.30
N ILE A 132 10.37 -19.92 -3.11
CA ILE A 132 10.61 -18.92 -4.16
C ILE A 132 11.38 -19.47 -5.35
N GLN A 133 12.19 -20.52 -5.16
CA GLN A 133 12.89 -21.22 -6.23
C GLN A 133 12.02 -22.23 -7.00
N ASN A 134 10.80 -22.50 -6.55
CA ASN A 134 9.90 -23.43 -7.23
C ASN A 134 9.00 -22.70 -8.24
N PRO A 135 9.27 -22.77 -9.56
CA PRO A 135 8.51 -22.03 -10.56
C PRO A 135 7.04 -22.44 -10.62
N SER A 136 6.73 -23.73 -10.42
CA SER A 136 5.35 -24.20 -10.48
C SER A 136 4.49 -23.62 -9.36
N VAL A 137 5.04 -23.55 -8.13
CA VAL A 137 4.35 -22.94 -6.98
C VAL A 137 4.12 -21.46 -7.25
N ASN A 138 5.17 -20.72 -7.62
CA ASN A 138 5.08 -19.27 -7.85
C ASN A 138 4.08 -18.91 -8.95
N VAL A 139 4.13 -19.59 -10.10
CA VAL A 139 3.23 -19.35 -11.22
C VAL A 139 1.79 -19.73 -10.87
N SER A 140 1.57 -20.84 -10.17
CA SER A 140 0.23 -21.28 -9.80
C SER A 140 -0.45 -20.31 -8.84
N TYR A 141 0.24 -19.87 -7.80
CA TYR A 141 -0.34 -18.95 -6.81
C TYR A 141 -0.44 -17.51 -7.32
N LEU A 142 0.45 -17.07 -8.24
CA LEU A 142 0.26 -15.85 -9.02
C LEU A 142 -1.02 -15.94 -9.86
N LEU A 143 -1.24 -17.05 -10.56
CA LEU A 143 -2.44 -17.25 -11.38
C LEU A 143 -3.70 -17.21 -10.52
N VAL A 144 -3.70 -17.87 -9.34
CA VAL A 144 -4.81 -17.80 -8.38
C VAL A 144 -5.09 -16.37 -7.97
N THR A 145 -4.07 -15.60 -7.61
CA THR A 145 -4.20 -14.20 -7.20
C THR A 145 -4.85 -13.36 -8.30
N VAL A 146 -4.35 -13.46 -9.54
CA VAL A 146 -4.86 -12.68 -10.68
C VAL A 146 -6.30 -13.08 -11.01
N ILE A 147 -6.60 -14.39 -11.06
CA ILE A 147 -7.96 -14.87 -11.33
C ILE A 147 -8.94 -14.37 -10.27
N VAL A 148 -8.62 -14.52 -8.98
CA VAL A 148 -9.49 -14.06 -7.88
C VAL A 148 -9.72 -12.56 -7.96
N ALA A 149 -8.66 -11.76 -8.16
CA ALA A 149 -8.77 -10.32 -8.24
C ALA A 149 -9.66 -9.88 -9.42
N PHE A 150 -9.39 -10.35 -10.63
CA PHE A 150 -10.14 -9.93 -11.81
C PHE A 150 -11.53 -10.56 -11.91
N LEU A 151 -11.76 -11.72 -11.30
CA LEU A 151 -13.11 -12.25 -11.12
C LEU A 151 -13.96 -11.30 -10.25
N ILE A 152 -13.44 -10.86 -9.12
CA ILE A 152 -14.11 -9.89 -8.24
C ILE A 152 -14.36 -8.57 -8.98
N LEU A 153 -13.37 -8.06 -9.71
CA LEU A 153 -13.47 -6.81 -10.47
C LEU A 153 -14.37 -6.94 -11.71
N SER A 154 -14.69 -8.14 -12.16
CA SER A 154 -15.61 -8.34 -13.30
C SER A 154 -17.07 -8.02 -12.97
N PHE A 155 -17.43 -8.01 -11.67
CA PHE A 155 -18.69 -7.52 -11.18
C PHE A 155 -18.71 -5.98 -11.20
N ASP A 156 -19.88 -5.37 -10.95
CA ASP A 156 -19.99 -3.92 -10.83
C ASP A 156 -19.25 -3.38 -9.59
N LEU A 157 -19.05 -2.07 -9.53
CA LEU A 157 -18.30 -1.42 -8.45
C LEU A 157 -18.90 -1.71 -7.06
N GLN A 158 -20.24 -1.64 -6.94
CA GLN A 158 -20.95 -1.81 -5.66
C GLN A 158 -21.08 -3.28 -5.25
N GLY A 159 -21.48 -4.15 -6.19
CA GLY A 159 -21.70 -5.59 -5.92
C GLY A 159 -20.41 -6.39 -5.81
N GLY A 160 -19.37 -5.99 -6.54
CA GLY A 160 -18.05 -6.63 -6.53
C GLY A 160 -17.11 -5.97 -5.52
N LEU A 161 -16.37 -4.95 -5.96
CA LEU A 161 -15.28 -4.34 -5.20
C LEU A 161 -15.75 -3.81 -3.83
N GLU A 162 -16.81 -2.99 -3.77
CA GLU A 162 -17.25 -2.39 -2.50
C GLU A 162 -17.70 -3.43 -1.49
N ARG A 163 -18.55 -4.36 -1.93
CA ARG A 163 -19.11 -5.38 -1.03
C ARG A 163 -18.03 -6.29 -0.47
N ILE A 164 -17.16 -6.81 -1.35
CA ILE A 164 -16.13 -7.78 -0.95
C ILE A 164 -15.08 -7.10 -0.08
N THR A 165 -14.62 -5.91 -0.43
CA THR A 165 -13.64 -5.17 0.38
C THR A 165 -14.18 -4.83 1.77
N LYS A 166 -15.46 -4.48 1.91
CA LYS A 166 -16.07 -4.29 3.25
C LYS A 166 -15.93 -5.52 4.14
N TYR A 167 -16.29 -6.71 3.62
CA TYR A 167 -16.16 -7.94 4.39
C TYR A 167 -14.70 -8.28 4.69
N MET A 168 -13.82 -8.16 3.71
CA MET A 168 -12.38 -8.43 3.89
C MET A 168 -11.77 -7.52 4.95
N MET A 169 -12.00 -6.21 4.86
CA MET A 169 -11.44 -5.23 5.80
C MET A 169 -12.01 -5.39 7.22
N THR A 170 -13.31 -5.66 7.34
CA THR A 170 -13.91 -5.93 8.66
C THR A 170 -13.35 -7.20 9.27
N SER A 171 -13.23 -8.28 8.49
CA SER A 171 -12.63 -9.53 8.96
C SER A 171 -11.14 -9.35 9.31
N LEU A 172 -10.38 -8.59 8.51
CA LEU A 172 -8.99 -8.24 8.79
C LEU A 172 -8.85 -7.58 10.16
N LEU A 173 -9.64 -6.55 10.45
CA LEU A 173 -9.57 -5.83 11.73
C LEU A 173 -9.92 -6.74 12.91
N VAL A 174 -10.95 -7.61 12.77
CA VAL A 174 -11.32 -8.58 13.81
C VAL A 174 -10.19 -9.60 14.04
N LEU A 175 -9.62 -10.16 12.95
CA LEU A 175 -8.50 -11.09 13.04
C LEU A 175 -7.28 -10.46 13.71
N MET A 176 -6.95 -9.22 13.36
CA MET A 176 -5.83 -8.51 13.99
C MET A 176 -6.05 -8.27 15.49
N LEU A 177 -7.27 -7.91 15.89
CA LEU A 177 -7.57 -7.76 17.32
C LEU A 177 -7.42 -9.07 18.08
N VAL A 178 -7.92 -10.18 17.53
CA VAL A 178 -7.78 -11.52 18.13
C VAL A 178 -6.30 -11.91 18.25
N LEU A 179 -5.52 -11.71 17.19
CA LEU A 179 -4.09 -12.01 17.19
C LEU A 179 -3.31 -11.10 18.14
N ALA A 180 -3.64 -9.80 18.22
CA ALA A 180 -3.01 -8.87 19.14
C ALA A 180 -3.28 -9.26 20.59
N VAL A 181 -4.54 -9.57 20.95
CA VAL A 181 -4.88 -10.05 22.29
C VAL A 181 -4.12 -11.33 22.64
N HIS A 182 -4.04 -12.29 21.73
CA HIS A 182 -3.24 -13.49 21.94
C HIS A 182 -1.75 -13.16 22.14
N SER A 183 -1.18 -12.30 21.29
CA SER A 183 0.23 -11.92 21.38
C SER A 183 0.60 -11.26 22.71
N LEU A 184 -0.34 -10.51 23.31
CA LEU A 184 -0.17 -9.90 24.63
C LEU A 184 -0.13 -10.92 25.78
N THR A 185 -0.58 -12.15 25.59
CA THR A 185 -0.50 -13.23 26.58
C THR A 185 0.82 -13.97 26.58
N LEU A 186 1.70 -13.71 25.61
CA LEU A 186 3.00 -14.36 25.48
C LEU A 186 4.00 -13.87 26.55
N SER A 187 4.94 -14.69 26.95
CA SER A 187 5.91 -14.40 28.01
C SER A 187 6.84 -13.22 27.70
N GLY A 188 7.18 -13.00 26.43
CA GLY A 188 8.01 -11.88 25.96
C GLY A 188 7.23 -10.59 25.69
N ALA A 189 5.91 -10.57 25.92
CA ALA A 189 5.05 -9.43 25.53
C ALA A 189 5.50 -8.10 26.12
N ALA A 190 5.84 -8.06 27.40
CA ALA A 190 6.27 -6.82 28.06
C ALA A 190 7.54 -6.22 27.42
N ASN A 191 8.53 -7.05 27.11
CA ASN A 191 9.78 -6.62 26.47
C ASN A 191 9.56 -6.19 25.02
N GLY A 192 8.77 -6.94 24.25
CA GLY A 192 8.41 -6.61 22.87
C GLY A 192 7.64 -5.28 22.79
N LEU A 193 6.66 -5.07 23.68
CA LEU A 193 5.92 -3.81 23.75
C LEU A 193 6.78 -2.64 24.19
N LYS A 194 7.66 -2.83 25.18
CA LYS A 194 8.61 -1.79 25.62
C LYS A 194 9.49 -1.36 24.45
N PHE A 195 10.07 -2.28 23.71
CA PHE A 195 10.87 -1.98 22.51
C PHE A 195 10.07 -1.21 21.47
N TYR A 196 8.84 -1.65 21.20
CA TYR A 196 8.01 -1.12 20.12
C TYR A 196 7.36 0.23 20.43
N LEU A 197 6.94 0.47 21.68
CA LEU A 197 6.15 1.65 22.05
C LEU A 197 6.96 2.73 22.77
N VAL A 198 8.07 2.38 23.40
CA VAL A 198 8.88 3.36 24.16
C VAL A 198 9.95 3.94 23.23
N PRO A 199 9.92 5.25 22.95
CA PRO A 199 10.90 5.87 22.06
C PRO A 199 12.30 5.87 22.65
N ASP A 200 13.26 5.32 21.89
CA ASP A 200 14.69 5.47 22.15
C ASP A 200 15.28 6.52 21.20
N PHE A 201 15.43 7.75 21.71
CA PHE A 201 15.93 8.86 20.92
C PHE A 201 17.42 8.74 20.57
N SER A 202 18.19 7.90 21.27
CA SER A 202 19.60 7.68 21.00
C SER A 202 19.86 7.02 19.65
N LYS A 203 18.88 6.31 19.12
CA LYS A 203 18.94 5.59 17.85
C LYS A 203 18.46 6.40 16.65
N ILE A 204 17.91 7.60 16.89
CA ILE A 204 17.41 8.46 15.83
C ILE A 204 18.57 9.17 15.13
N ASN A 205 18.69 8.93 13.85
CA ASN A 205 19.66 9.56 12.94
C ASN A 205 18.99 9.95 11.62
N GLY A 206 19.75 10.53 10.70
CA GLY A 206 19.22 11.00 9.40
C GLY A 206 18.59 9.88 8.57
N SER A 207 19.17 8.67 8.58
CA SER A 207 18.63 7.53 7.82
C SER A 207 17.30 7.03 8.40
N VAL A 208 17.14 7.04 9.72
CA VAL A 208 15.89 6.70 10.41
C VAL A 208 14.77 7.67 10.03
N ILE A 209 15.07 8.97 10.01
CA ILE A 209 14.11 10.01 9.61
C ILE A 209 13.68 9.81 8.15
N VAL A 210 14.63 9.65 7.24
CA VAL A 210 14.32 9.42 5.82
C VAL A 210 13.56 8.12 5.60
N GLY A 211 13.93 7.05 6.32
CA GLY A 211 13.19 5.80 6.32
C GLY A 211 11.73 5.97 6.74
N ALA A 212 11.48 6.72 7.81
CA ALA A 212 10.13 7.01 8.29
C ALA A 212 9.32 7.87 7.30
N MET A 213 9.97 8.85 6.65
CA MET A 213 9.34 9.67 5.60
C MET A 213 8.97 8.81 4.38
N ASN A 214 9.87 7.95 3.90
CA ASN A 214 9.59 7.02 2.79
C ASN A 214 8.44 6.07 3.15
N GLN A 215 8.43 5.52 4.35
CA GLN A 215 7.37 4.63 4.82
C GLN A 215 6.02 5.35 4.86
N ALA A 216 5.96 6.63 5.23
CA ALA A 216 4.72 7.41 5.25
C ALA A 216 4.09 7.58 3.85
N PHE A 217 4.88 7.70 2.79
CA PHE A 217 4.36 7.71 1.41
C PHE A 217 3.95 6.32 0.94
N PHE A 218 4.78 5.32 1.24
CA PHE A 218 4.54 3.95 0.79
C PHE A 218 3.25 3.38 1.38
N THR A 219 3.05 3.55 2.70
CA THR A 219 1.90 2.97 3.41
C THR A 219 0.56 3.50 2.88
N LEU A 220 0.49 4.77 2.49
CA LEU A 220 -0.74 5.41 2.02
C LEU A 220 -1.03 5.20 0.53
N SER A 221 -0.13 4.56 -0.21
CA SER A 221 -0.25 4.32 -1.66
C SER A 221 -0.59 5.59 -2.47
N VAL A 222 -0.04 6.74 -2.05
CA VAL A 222 -0.29 8.05 -2.69
C VAL A 222 0.75 8.37 -3.77
N GLY A 223 0.37 9.23 -4.72
CA GLY A 223 1.24 9.68 -5.81
C GLY A 223 1.04 8.94 -7.13
N MET A 224 0.28 7.84 -7.14
CA MET A 224 0.01 7.07 -8.36
C MET A 224 -1.46 7.12 -8.80
N GLY A 225 -2.27 8.01 -8.24
CA GLY A 225 -3.69 8.10 -8.56
C GLY A 225 -4.56 7.02 -7.86
N GLY A 226 -3.99 6.23 -6.95
CA GLY A 226 -4.72 5.20 -6.20
C GLY A 226 -5.85 5.78 -5.36
N MET A 227 -5.60 6.90 -4.68
CA MET A 227 -6.64 7.60 -3.95
C MET A 227 -7.52 8.46 -4.86
N ALA A 228 -7.02 8.96 -5.99
CA ALA A 228 -7.79 9.74 -6.94
C ALA A 228 -8.93 8.95 -7.58
N ILE A 229 -8.72 7.66 -7.92
CA ILE A 229 -9.79 6.84 -8.47
C ILE A 229 -10.96 6.74 -7.49
N PHE A 230 -10.70 6.50 -6.20
CA PHE A 230 -11.75 6.43 -5.17
C PHE A 230 -12.36 7.81 -4.92
N GLY A 231 -11.57 8.88 -4.95
CA GLY A 231 -12.06 10.26 -4.94
C GLY A 231 -13.06 10.53 -6.06
N SER A 232 -12.85 9.96 -7.25
CA SER A 232 -13.77 10.13 -8.39
C SER A 232 -15.14 9.45 -8.20
N TYR A 233 -15.24 8.51 -7.27
CA TYR A 233 -16.46 7.75 -6.97
C TYR A 233 -17.27 8.32 -5.79
N ILE A 234 -16.70 9.26 -5.00
CA ILE A 234 -17.35 9.83 -3.82
C ILE A 234 -18.22 11.05 -4.19
N ASP A 235 -19.28 11.28 -3.42
CA ASP A 235 -20.12 12.47 -3.52
C ASP A 235 -19.49 13.69 -2.79
N LYS A 236 -20.18 14.84 -2.84
CA LYS A 236 -19.74 16.11 -2.24
C LYS A 236 -20.28 16.35 -0.82
N LYS A 237 -20.86 15.34 -0.15
CA LYS A 237 -21.45 15.50 1.18
C LYS A 237 -20.43 15.69 2.29
N ARG A 238 -19.22 15.20 2.11
CA ARG A 238 -18.14 15.21 3.10
C ARG A 238 -16.89 15.93 2.61
N SER A 239 -16.20 16.62 3.52
CA SER A 239 -14.90 17.22 3.26
C SER A 239 -13.82 16.14 3.12
N LEU A 240 -12.93 16.31 2.15
CA LEU A 240 -11.93 15.28 1.85
C LEU A 240 -10.83 15.19 2.88
N MET A 241 -10.50 16.29 3.56
CA MET A 241 -9.54 16.24 4.67
C MET A 241 -10.06 15.35 5.82
N GLY A 242 -11.36 15.41 6.14
CA GLY A 242 -11.95 14.56 7.16
C GLY A 242 -11.93 13.07 6.78
N GLU A 243 -12.18 12.77 5.51
CA GLU A 243 -12.10 11.39 5.02
C GLU A 243 -10.64 10.90 4.99
N SER A 244 -9.68 11.74 4.59
CA SER A 244 -8.24 11.41 4.63
C SER A 244 -7.78 11.09 6.05
N VAL A 245 -8.17 11.89 7.05
CA VAL A 245 -7.86 11.61 8.46
C VAL A 245 -8.43 10.27 8.90
N THR A 246 -9.67 9.96 8.53
CA THR A 246 -10.31 8.68 8.89
C THR A 246 -9.54 7.49 8.30
N ILE A 247 -9.10 7.58 7.05
CA ILE A 247 -8.36 6.52 6.37
C ILE A 247 -6.96 6.36 6.98
N ILE A 248 -6.26 7.48 7.25
CA ILE A 248 -4.93 7.46 7.90
C ILE A 248 -5.01 6.87 9.31
N LEU A 249 -6.06 7.16 10.07
CA LEU A 249 -6.25 6.56 11.40
C LEU A 249 -6.44 5.04 11.32
N LEU A 250 -7.20 4.55 10.34
CA LEU A 250 -7.36 3.10 10.11
C LEU A 250 -6.04 2.47 9.66
N ASP A 251 -5.32 3.10 8.75
CA ASP A 251 -4.01 2.67 8.27
C ASP A 251 -3.01 2.56 9.43
N THR A 252 -2.94 3.62 10.26
CA THR A 252 -2.09 3.66 11.45
C THR A 252 -2.48 2.60 12.48
N LEU A 253 -3.78 2.41 12.73
CA LEU A 253 -4.27 1.37 13.65
C LEU A 253 -3.77 -0.01 13.23
N VAL A 254 -3.86 -0.34 11.94
CA VAL A 254 -3.38 -1.62 11.41
C VAL A 254 -1.86 -1.74 11.55
N ALA A 255 -1.09 -0.69 11.22
CA ALA A 255 0.36 -0.69 11.39
C ALA A 255 0.78 -0.91 12.86
N VAL A 256 0.11 -0.22 13.79
CA VAL A 256 0.36 -0.37 15.23
C VAL A 256 -0.02 -1.78 15.72
N LEU A 257 -1.18 -2.30 15.32
CA LEU A 257 -1.59 -3.67 15.69
C LEU A 257 -0.63 -4.72 15.12
N ALA A 258 -0.12 -4.54 13.91
CA ALA A 258 0.86 -5.44 13.31
C ALA A 258 2.13 -5.56 14.18
N GLY A 259 2.65 -4.44 14.68
CA GLY A 259 3.78 -4.45 15.61
C GLY A 259 3.44 -5.11 16.95
N ILE A 260 2.24 -4.87 17.50
CA ILE A 260 1.75 -5.53 18.73
C ILE A 260 1.64 -7.06 18.53
N ILE A 261 1.34 -7.53 17.33
CA ILE A 261 1.31 -8.96 17.02
C ILE A 261 2.74 -9.53 16.92
N MET A 262 3.63 -8.82 16.22
CA MET A 262 4.93 -9.38 15.84
C MET A 262 6.00 -9.26 16.93
N PHE A 263 6.17 -8.08 17.56
CA PHE A 263 7.26 -7.87 18.52
C PHE A 263 7.15 -8.75 19.78
N PRO A 264 5.99 -8.87 20.46
CA PRO A 264 5.86 -9.82 21.56
C PRO A 264 6.18 -11.25 21.17
N ALA A 265 5.79 -11.67 19.97
CA ALA A 265 6.07 -13.00 19.46
C ALA A 265 7.58 -13.21 19.20
N CYS A 266 8.24 -12.30 18.51
CA CYS A 266 9.69 -12.36 18.28
C CYS A 266 10.47 -12.39 19.59
N PHE A 267 10.15 -11.52 20.55
CA PHE A 267 10.81 -11.49 21.88
C PHE A 267 10.55 -12.73 22.73
N THR A 268 9.39 -13.39 22.56
CA THR A 268 9.08 -14.64 23.27
C THR A 268 9.94 -15.79 22.78
N TYR A 269 10.15 -15.88 21.47
CA TYR A 269 10.90 -17.00 20.86
C TYR A 269 12.35 -16.65 20.55
N GLY A 270 12.84 -15.47 20.96
CA GLY A 270 14.23 -15.05 20.79
C GLY A 270 14.64 -14.88 19.32
N LEU A 271 13.69 -14.52 18.45
CA LEU A 271 13.91 -14.34 17.02
C LEU A 271 14.17 -12.86 16.68
N GLU A 272 15.15 -12.63 15.84
CA GLU A 272 15.43 -11.28 15.34
C GLU A 272 14.38 -10.83 14.32
N VAL A 273 14.09 -9.53 14.31
CA VAL A 273 13.23 -8.90 13.30
C VAL A 273 14.05 -8.71 12.03
N ASN A 274 14.08 -9.74 11.20
CA ASN A 274 14.85 -9.78 9.95
C ASN A 274 14.31 -8.82 8.90
N ALA A 275 15.16 -8.44 7.95
CA ALA A 275 14.81 -7.56 6.85
C ALA A 275 13.99 -8.27 5.76
N GLY A 276 13.11 -7.52 5.12
CA GLY A 276 12.42 -7.94 3.91
C GLY A 276 11.38 -9.05 4.10
N PRO A 277 11.11 -9.85 3.05
CA PRO A 277 10.10 -10.92 3.08
C PRO A 277 10.33 -11.98 4.15
N SER A 278 11.58 -12.23 4.55
CA SER A 278 11.92 -13.24 5.56
C SER A 278 11.28 -12.96 6.93
N LEU A 279 10.95 -11.70 7.26
CA LEU A 279 10.21 -11.42 8.49
C LEU A 279 8.87 -12.16 8.54
N LEU A 280 8.13 -12.20 7.44
CA LEU A 280 6.84 -12.88 7.37
C LEU A 280 6.98 -14.39 7.13
N PHE A 281 7.79 -14.71 6.14
CA PHE A 281 7.80 -16.05 5.56
C PHE A 281 8.76 -17.01 6.26
N ASP A 282 9.79 -16.50 6.94
CA ASP A 282 10.67 -17.29 7.78
C ASP A 282 10.39 -17.04 9.26
N THR A 283 10.63 -15.80 9.78
CA THR A 283 10.54 -15.51 11.21
C THR A 283 9.16 -15.79 11.79
N MET A 284 8.09 -15.22 11.20
CA MET A 284 6.74 -15.44 11.74
C MET A 284 6.22 -16.85 11.51
N ALA A 285 6.57 -17.49 10.39
CA ALA A 285 6.24 -18.90 10.19
C ALA A 285 6.91 -19.79 11.25
N ASP A 286 8.16 -19.49 11.59
CA ASP A 286 8.91 -20.21 12.61
C ASP A 286 8.34 -19.99 14.02
N VAL A 287 7.95 -18.76 14.35
CA VAL A 287 7.18 -18.46 15.58
C VAL A 287 5.97 -19.39 15.72
N PHE A 288 5.13 -19.47 14.68
CA PHE A 288 3.94 -20.31 14.72
C PHE A 288 4.27 -21.82 14.74
N ASN A 289 5.38 -22.24 14.15
CA ASN A 289 5.78 -23.63 14.18
C ASN A 289 6.20 -24.10 15.59
N HIS A 290 6.71 -23.19 16.43
CA HIS A 290 7.11 -23.49 17.81
C HIS A 290 6.02 -23.14 18.86
N MET A 291 4.97 -22.45 18.46
CA MET A 291 3.90 -21.99 19.35
C MET A 291 2.86 -23.08 19.62
N ALA A 292 2.37 -23.20 20.86
CA ALA A 292 1.23 -24.04 21.18
C ALA A 292 -0.02 -23.62 20.37
N GLY A 293 -0.61 -24.54 19.62
CA GLY A 293 -1.72 -24.24 18.70
C GLY A 293 -1.29 -23.42 17.46
N GLY A 294 -0.02 -23.37 17.14
CA GLY A 294 0.56 -22.50 16.10
C GLY A 294 -0.03 -22.73 14.72
N ARG A 295 -0.52 -23.93 14.41
CA ARG A 295 -1.29 -24.16 13.17
C ARG A 295 -2.51 -23.24 13.07
N ILE A 296 -3.26 -23.08 14.15
CA ILE A 296 -4.47 -22.23 14.17
C ILE A 296 -4.04 -20.75 14.07
N TRP A 297 -3.12 -20.33 14.93
CA TRP A 297 -2.63 -18.95 14.97
C TRP A 297 -1.96 -18.52 13.67
N GLY A 298 -1.12 -19.38 13.08
CA GLY A 298 -0.51 -19.15 11.79
C GLY A 298 -1.54 -19.09 10.65
N THR A 299 -2.57 -19.96 10.68
CA THR A 299 -3.67 -19.88 9.70
C THR A 299 -4.39 -18.54 9.79
N LEU A 300 -4.76 -18.07 11.00
CA LEU A 300 -5.43 -16.79 11.19
C LEU A 300 -4.53 -15.62 10.79
N PHE A 301 -3.23 -15.70 11.11
CA PHE A 301 -2.24 -14.69 10.73
C PHE A 301 -2.10 -14.58 9.21
N PHE A 302 -1.86 -15.68 8.50
CA PHE A 302 -1.74 -15.63 7.05
C PHE A 302 -3.07 -15.32 6.35
N LEU A 303 -4.22 -15.65 6.95
CA LEU A 303 -5.53 -15.24 6.43
C LEU A 303 -5.69 -13.72 6.46
N PHE A 304 -5.35 -13.06 7.59
CA PHE A 304 -5.44 -11.60 7.62
C PHE A 304 -4.43 -10.96 6.67
N MET A 305 -3.24 -11.54 6.51
CA MET A 305 -2.24 -11.09 5.55
C MET A 305 -2.74 -11.18 4.10
N VAL A 306 -3.42 -12.28 3.76
CA VAL A 306 -4.07 -12.44 2.44
C VAL A 306 -5.11 -11.34 2.23
N PHE A 307 -5.94 -11.04 3.24
CA PHE A 307 -6.94 -9.97 3.11
C PHE A 307 -6.29 -8.60 2.94
N ALA A 308 -5.21 -8.30 3.67
CA ALA A 308 -4.46 -7.06 3.51
C ALA A 308 -3.85 -6.93 2.10
N ALA A 309 -3.17 -7.96 1.62
CA ALA A 309 -2.55 -7.93 0.30
C ALA A 309 -3.60 -7.89 -0.83
N LEU A 310 -4.64 -8.72 -0.74
CA LEU A 310 -5.67 -8.81 -1.78
C LEU A 310 -6.51 -7.54 -1.87
N SER A 311 -6.80 -6.83 -0.77
CA SER A 311 -7.51 -5.55 -0.80
C SER A 311 -6.72 -4.48 -1.55
N THR A 312 -5.39 -4.43 -1.38
CA THR A 312 -4.51 -3.55 -2.16
C THR A 312 -4.49 -3.95 -3.63
N VAL A 313 -4.35 -5.26 -3.95
CA VAL A 313 -4.41 -5.76 -5.33
C VAL A 313 -5.70 -5.34 -6.00
N LEU A 314 -6.85 -5.51 -5.33
CA LEU A 314 -8.16 -5.11 -5.86
C LEU A 314 -8.23 -3.60 -6.13
N GLY A 315 -7.75 -2.77 -5.19
CA GLY A 315 -7.76 -1.32 -5.33
C GLY A 315 -6.91 -0.83 -6.49
N VAL A 316 -5.68 -1.34 -6.61
CA VAL A 316 -4.76 -0.95 -7.70
C VAL A 316 -5.21 -1.51 -9.05
N CYS A 317 -5.71 -2.74 -9.09
CA CYS A 317 -6.25 -3.32 -10.33
C CYS A 317 -7.52 -2.60 -10.80
N GLU A 318 -8.40 -2.14 -9.90
CA GLU A 318 -9.53 -1.27 -10.25
C GLU A 318 -9.04 0.05 -10.87
N ASN A 319 -7.98 0.65 -10.32
CA ASN A 319 -7.38 1.86 -10.87
C ASN A 319 -6.86 1.64 -12.29
N ILE A 320 -6.11 0.55 -12.53
CA ILE A 320 -5.64 0.16 -13.87
C ILE A 320 -6.81 -0.08 -14.81
N LEU A 321 -7.80 -0.86 -14.37
CA LEU A 321 -8.98 -1.20 -15.16
C LEU A 321 -9.76 0.05 -15.57
N ALA A 322 -9.98 0.99 -14.65
CA ALA A 322 -10.68 2.23 -14.92
C ALA A 322 -9.92 3.11 -15.95
N MET A 323 -8.60 3.22 -15.80
CA MET A 323 -7.75 3.95 -16.75
C MET A 323 -7.78 3.33 -18.16
N ILE A 324 -7.63 2.02 -18.26
CA ILE A 324 -7.66 1.30 -19.55
C ILE A 324 -9.06 1.39 -20.18
N ARG A 325 -10.14 1.28 -19.41
CA ARG A 325 -11.51 1.43 -19.93
C ARG A 325 -11.76 2.81 -20.50
N GLU A 326 -11.29 3.86 -19.83
CA GLU A 326 -11.43 5.23 -20.32
C GLU A 326 -10.60 5.49 -21.59
N LEU A 327 -9.40 4.88 -21.71
CA LEU A 327 -8.56 5.00 -22.90
C LEU A 327 -9.13 4.28 -24.12
N THR A 328 -9.74 3.10 -23.89
CA THR A 328 -10.08 2.17 -24.98
C THR A 328 -11.58 2.08 -25.29
N GLY A 329 -12.43 2.52 -24.36
CA GLY A 329 -13.88 2.32 -24.44
C GLY A 329 -14.32 0.85 -24.22
N TRP A 330 -13.45 -0.02 -23.72
CA TRP A 330 -13.79 -1.44 -23.53
C TRP A 330 -14.80 -1.64 -22.40
N SER A 331 -15.62 -2.69 -22.58
CA SER A 331 -16.50 -3.16 -21.49
C SER A 331 -15.67 -3.64 -20.30
N ARG A 332 -16.26 -3.59 -19.09
CA ARG A 332 -15.62 -4.03 -17.85
C ARG A 332 -15.06 -5.45 -17.96
N LYS A 333 -15.85 -6.40 -18.50
CA LYS A 333 -15.43 -7.79 -18.68
C LYS A 333 -14.22 -7.93 -19.60
N LYS A 334 -14.23 -7.25 -20.76
CA LYS A 334 -13.10 -7.26 -21.70
C LYS A 334 -11.86 -6.63 -21.06
N GLY A 335 -12.03 -5.50 -20.37
CA GLY A 335 -10.95 -4.84 -19.63
C GLY A 335 -10.33 -5.77 -18.58
N CYS A 336 -11.14 -6.48 -17.79
CA CYS A 336 -10.66 -7.44 -16.80
C CYS A 336 -9.81 -8.56 -17.42
N ILE A 337 -10.25 -9.15 -18.54
CA ILE A 337 -9.50 -10.22 -19.21
C ILE A 337 -8.15 -9.70 -19.71
N VAL A 338 -8.15 -8.54 -20.39
CA VAL A 338 -6.90 -8.02 -20.99
C VAL A 338 -5.94 -7.51 -19.91
N CYS A 339 -6.43 -6.74 -18.93
CA CYS A 339 -5.60 -6.25 -17.83
C CYS A 339 -5.05 -7.41 -16.98
N GLY A 340 -5.90 -8.40 -16.65
CA GLY A 340 -5.48 -9.59 -15.90
C GLY A 340 -4.41 -10.40 -16.62
N SER A 341 -4.60 -10.65 -17.91
CA SER A 341 -3.60 -11.34 -18.74
C SER A 341 -2.29 -10.56 -18.84
N GLY A 342 -2.37 -9.22 -19.04
CA GLY A 342 -1.19 -8.37 -19.12
C GLY A 342 -0.40 -8.32 -17.80
N ILE A 343 -1.09 -8.17 -16.67
CA ILE A 343 -0.47 -8.21 -15.34
C ILE A 343 0.13 -9.59 -15.07
N PHE A 344 -0.58 -10.67 -15.38
CA PHE A 344 -0.06 -12.03 -15.21
C PHE A 344 1.26 -12.22 -15.99
N VAL A 345 1.29 -11.87 -17.28
CA VAL A 345 2.50 -12.00 -18.11
C VAL A 345 3.65 -11.17 -17.56
N LEU A 346 3.40 -9.91 -17.16
CA LEU A 346 4.44 -9.04 -16.59
C LEU A 346 4.95 -9.60 -15.25
N ALA A 347 4.06 -10.07 -14.38
CA ALA A 347 4.40 -10.61 -13.08
C ALA A 347 5.15 -11.96 -13.14
N LEU A 348 5.14 -12.66 -14.29
CA LEU A 348 5.99 -13.83 -14.51
C LEU A 348 7.48 -13.49 -14.34
N THR A 349 7.92 -12.26 -14.63
CA THR A 349 9.30 -11.82 -14.39
C THR A 349 9.67 -11.98 -12.92
N THR A 350 8.80 -11.55 -12.01
CA THR A 350 9.00 -11.70 -10.55
C THR A 350 8.81 -13.14 -10.10
N ALA A 351 7.76 -13.83 -10.56
CA ALA A 351 7.46 -15.19 -10.14
C ALA A 351 8.55 -16.21 -10.53
N LEU A 352 9.22 -15.97 -11.65
CA LEU A 352 10.31 -16.81 -12.17
C LEU A 352 11.71 -16.22 -11.86
N GLY A 353 11.78 -15.04 -11.27
CA GLY A 353 13.01 -14.28 -11.07
C GLY A 353 14.01 -14.93 -10.11
N TYR A 354 13.55 -15.80 -9.23
CA TYR A 354 14.41 -16.57 -8.31
C TYR A 354 14.77 -17.97 -8.83
N SER A 355 14.25 -18.37 -10.00
CA SER A 355 14.42 -19.73 -10.52
C SER A 355 14.92 -19.74 -11.98
N VAL A 356 14.08 -19.37 -12.93
CA VAL A 356 14.35 -19.53 -14.39
C VAL A 356 14.85 -18.23 -15.01
N LEU A 357 14.29 -17.08 -14.58
CA LEU A 357 14.60 -15.75 -15.13
C LEU A 357 15.52 -14.98 -14.18
N HIS A 358 16.73 -15.50 -13.97
CA HIS A 358 17.71 -14.85 -13.09
C HIS A 358 18.02 -13.41 -13.55
N PHE A 359 17.86 -12.46 -12.64
CA PHE A 359 18.16 -11.06 -12.86
C PHE A 359 18.64 -10.44 -11.55
N GLN A 360 19.82 -9.83 -11.58
CA GLN A 360 20.45 -9.20 -10.41
C GLN A 360 20.73 -7.72 -10.76
N PRO A 361 19.72 -6.85 -10.62
CA PRO A 361 19.82 -5.48 -11.12
C PRO A 361 20.83 -4.61 -10.35
N PHE A 362 21.01 -4.86 -9.04
CA PHE A 362 21.77 -3.95 -8.18
C PHE A 362 22.94 -4.63 -7.47
N ALA A 363 22.75 -5.83 -6.94
CA ALA A 363 23.75 -6.58 -6.20
C ALA A 363 23.44 -8.09 -6.21
N ALA A 364 24.40 -8.90 -5.79
CA ALA A 364 24.16 -10.32 -5.57
C ALA A 364 23.00 -10.53 -4.58
N GLY A 365 22.06 -11.43 -4.91
CA GLY A 365 20.86 -11.71 -4.12
C GLY A 365 19.65 -10.81 -4.43
N THR A 366 19.81 -9.76 -5.23
CA THR A 366 18.68 -8.98 -5.76
C THR A 366 17.99 -9.69 -6.92
N ALA A 367 16.72 -9.41 -7.17
CA ALA A 367 15.91 -10.04 -8.20
C ALA A 367 14.96 -9.05 -8.89
N TRP A 368 14.09 -9.55 -9.76
CA TRP A 368 13.04 -8.75 -10.41
C TRP A 368 12.14 -8.01 -9.42
N LEU A 369 11.84 -8.60 -8.26
CA LEU A 369 11.07 -7.95 -7.21
C LEU A 369 11.73 -6.65 -6.77
N ASP A 370 13.04 -6.68 -6.50
CA ASP A 370 13.80 -5.51 -6.05
C ASP A 370 13.84 -4.42 -7.12
N PHE A 371 13.93 -4.81 -8.39
CA PHE A 371 13.90 -3.89 -9.53
C PHE A 371 12.54 -3.18 -9.64
N TRP A 372 11.44 -3.92 -9.59
CA TRP A 372 10.11 -3.33 -9.69
C TRP A 372 9.78 -2.48 -8.46
N ASP A 373 10.13 -2.94 -7.25
CA ASP A 373 9.94 -2.14 -6.02
C ASP A 373 10.77 -0.86 -6.06
N PHE A 374 12.01 -0.89 -6.56
CA PHE A 374 12.81 0.31 -6.73
C PHE A 374 12.14 1.34 -7.65
N ILE A 375 11.60 0.91 -8.79
CA ILE A 375 10.90 1.81 -9.70
C ILE A 375 9.71 2.46 -8.99
N VAL A 376 8.90 1.68 -8.28
CA VAL A 376 7.70 2.18 -7.62
C VAL A 376 8.04 3.00 -6.38
N SER A 377 8.74 2.42 -5.42
CA SER A 377 8.94 2.99 -4.09
C SER A 377 9.92 4.15 -4.09
N ASN A 378 10.98 4.08 -4.90
CA ASN A 378 12.02 5.12 -4.93
C ASN A 378 11.78 6.19 -6.01
N ASN A 379 10.94 5.92 -7.02
CA ASN A 379 10.73 6.88 -8.11
C ASN A 379 9.26 7.29 -8.25
N VAL A 380 8.37 6.35 -8.57
CA VAL A 380 6.99 6.70 -8.98
C VAL A 380 6.20 7.34 -7.83
N LEU A 381 6.25 6.77 -6.62
CA LEU A 381 5.52 7.31 -5.46
C LEU A 381 6.01 8.71 -5.06
N PRO A 382 7.31 8.95 -4.84
CA PRO A 382 7.79 10.29 -4.48
C PRO A 382 7.56 11.32 -5.59
N LEU A 383 7.95 11.00 -6.83
CA LEU A 383 7.83 11.94 -7.94
C LEU A 383 6.36 12.23 -8.29
N GLY A 384 5.49 11.22 -8.25
CA GLY A 384 4.05 11.40 -8.44
C GLY A 384 3.42 12.27 -7.35
N SER A 385 3.83 12.10 -6.09
CA SER A 385 3.41 12.95 -4.97
C SER A 385 3.91 14.37 -5.11
N LEU A 386 5.13 14.58 -5.61
CA LEU A 386 5.68 15.89 -5.93
C LEU A 386 4.87 16.59 -7.03
N VAL A 387 4.63 15.89 -8.14
CA VAL A 387 3.82 16.38 -9.26
C VAL A 387 2.44 16.80 -8.78
N LEU A 388 1.77 15.95 -8.01
CA LEU A 388 0.45 16.22 -7.47
C LEU A 388 0.44 17.47 -6.58
N THR A 389 1.46 17.61 -5.71
CA THR A 389 1.58 18.76 -4.82
C THR A 389 1.82 20.05 -5.61
N LEU A 390 2.71 20.01 -6.60
CA LEU A 390 2.95 21.17 -7.49
C LEU A 390 1.69 21.53 -8.29
N PHE A 391 0.95 20.55 -8.77
CA PHE A 391 -0.29 20.77 -9.52
C PHE A 391 -1.38 21.40 -8.66
N CYS A 392 -1.58 20.95 -7.44
CA CYS A 392 -2.62 21.48 -6.54
C CYS A 392 -2.27 22.83 -5.91
N CYS A 393 -0.98 23.10 -5.66
CA CYS A 393 -0.60 24.26 -4.85
C CYS A 393 -0.13 25.48 -5.65
N ASN A 394 0.19 25.33 -6.94
CA ASN A 394 0.76 26.41 -7.75
C ASN A 394 -0.17 26.90 -8.84
N SER A 395 0.03 28.18 -9.22
CA SER A 395 -0.81 28.86 -10.22
C SER A 395 -0.65 28.32 -11.65
N PHE A 396 0.43 27.61 -11.95
CA PHE A 396 0.67 26.93 -13.23
C PHE A 396 0.05 25.54 -13.32
N GLY A 397 -0.51 25.03 -12.22
CA GLY A 397 -1.34 23.83 -12.19
C GLY A 397 -2.81 24.16 -12.01
N TRP A 398 -3.53 23.30 -11.28
CA TRP A 398 -4.93 23.51 -10.91
C TRP A 398 -5.08 24.68 -9.93
N GLY A 399 -4.16 24.82 -9.00
CA GLY A 399 -4.02 25.94 -8.09
C GLY A 399 -4.66 25.74 -6.73
N TRP A 400 -4.10 26.44 -5.73
CA TRP A 400 -4.47 26.33 -4.32
C TRP A 400 -5.96 26.62 -4.05
N GLU A 401 -6.52 27.65 -4.65
CA GLU A 401 -7.90 28.07 -4.40
C GLU A 401 -8.90 27.00 -4.86
N ASN A 402 -8.70 26.44 -6.06
CA ASN A 402 -9.54 25.37 -6.60
C ASN A 402 -9.43 24.10 -5.74
N PHE A 403 -8.20 23.74 -5.34
CA PHE A 403 -7.95 22.61 -4.43
C PHE A 403 -8.70 22.78 -3.10
N VAL A 404 -8.55 23.93 -2.43
CA VAL A 404 -9.19 24.18 -1.13
C VAL A 404 -10.70 24.21 -1.25
N GLN A 405 -11.23 24.83 -2.30
CA GLN A 405 -12.67 24.84 -2.55
C GLN A 405 -13.23 23.42 -2.66
N GLU A 406 -12.58 22.58 -3.44
CA GLU A 406 -13.01 21.18 -3.59
C GLU A 406 -12.81 20.38 -2.30
N ALA A 407 -11.64 20.44 -1.68
CA ALA A 407 -11.32 19.71 -0.45
C ALA A 407 -12.29 20.03 0.69
N ASN A 408 -12.72 21.30 0.79
CA ASN A 408 -13.57 21.81 1.84
C ASN A 408 -15.07 21.68 1.55
N THR A 409 -15.44 21.20 0.37
CA THR A 409 -16.86 20.98 0.03
C THR A 409 -17.42 19.83 0.87
N GLY A 410 -18.58 20.08 1.50
CA GLY A 410 -19.27 19.15 2.39
C GLY A 410 -18.93 19.33 3.87
N HIS A 411 -19.44 18.42 4.72
CA HIS A 411 -19.28 18.45 6.16
C HIS A 411 -18.02 17.72 6.63
N GLY A 412 -17.34 18.21 7.67
CA GLY A 412 -16.19 17.59 8.30
C GLY A 412 -14.99 18.53 8.47
N LEU A 413 -13.81 17.95 8.74
CA LEU A 413 -12.56 18.71 8.89
C LEU A 413 -12.19 19.39 7.57
N LYS A 414 -11.72 20.63 7.66
CA LYS A 414 -11.44 21.48 6.50
C LYS A 414 -9.96 21.89 6.48
N VAL A 415 -9.42 22.01 5.28
CA VAL A 415 -8.11 22.62 5.04
C VAL A 415 -8.18 24.10 5.41
N LYS A 416 -7.35 24.53 6.36
CA LYS A 416 -7.31 25.91 6.86
C LYS A 416 -6.20 26.70 6.16
N ALA A 417 -6.35 28.02 6.12
CA ALA A 417 -5.39 28.91 5.46
C ALA A 417 -3.95 28.78 5.97
N TRP A 418 -3.75 28.57 7.28
CA TRP A 418 -2.44 28.39 7.88
C TRP A 418 -1.71 27.13 7.39
N MET A 419 -2.41 26.16 6.81
CA MET A 419 -1.82 24.94 6.26
C MET A 419 -1.17 25.17 4.90
N LYS A 420 -1.48 26.28 4.21
CA LYS A 420 -0.95 26.58 2.87
C LYS A 420 0.58 26.49 2.77
N PRO A 421 1.37 27.04 3.70
CA PRO A 421 2.83 26.87 3.65
C PRO A 421 3.30 25.42 3.73
N ILE A 422 2.61 24.59 4.54
CA ILE A 422 2.95 23.17 4.69
C ILE A 422 2.75 22.46 3.34
N PHE A 423 1.58 22.59 2.74
CA PHE A 423 1.25 21.95 1.47
C PHE A 423 2.14 22.45 0.32
N ARG A 424 2.41 23.78 0.28
CA ARG A 424 3.10 24.41 -0.85
C ARG A 424 4.61 24.31 -0.79
N PHE A 425 5.22 24.28 0.41
CA PHE A 425 6.66 24.35 0.58
C PHE A 425 7.21 23.13 1.36
N VAL A 426 6.66 22.83 2.54
CA VAL A 426 7.22 21.75 3.39
C VAL A 426 7.12 20.40 2.69
N VAL A 427 5.93 20.06 2.17
CA VAL A 427 5.70 18.77 1.50
C VAL A 427 6.61 18.60 0.27
N PRO A 428 6.64 19.50 -0.74
CA PRO A 428 7.48 19.28 -1.91
C PRO A 428 8.98 19.32 -1.58
N ILE A 429 9.44 20.18 -0.65
CA ILE A 429 10.85 20.21 -0.24
C ILE A 429 11.23 18.88 0.43
N ALA A 430 10.38 18.36 1.32
CA ALA A 430 10.60 17.07 1.95
C ALA A 430 10.65 15.93 0.93
N ILE A 431 9.75 15.91 -0.05
CA ILE A 431 9.74 14.89 -1.11
C ILE A 431 11.03 14.95 -1.94
N VAL A 432 11.45 16.15 -2.35
CA VAL A 432 12.70 16.36 -3.11
C VAL A 432 13.90 15.86 -2.30
N PHE A 433 13.95 16.23 -1.01
CA PHE A 433 15.02 15.76 -0.11
C PHE A 433 15.04 14.23 0.01
N ILE A 434 13.89 13.58 0.27
CA ILE A 434 13.79 12.13 0.36
C ILE A 434 14.25 11.46 -0.93
N TYR A 435 13.81 11.99 -2.07
CA TYR A 435 14.14 11.44 -3.38
C TYR A 435 15.64 11.45 -3.63
N PHE A 436 16.29 12.62 -3.49
CA PHE A 436 17.71 12.72 -3.72
C PHE A 436 18.55 11.97 -2.67
N TYR A 437 18.15 12.01 -1.41
CA TYR A 437 18.83 11.24 -0.37
C TYR A 437 18.71 9.74 -0.62
N GLY A 438 17.50 9.27 -0.97
CA GLY A 438 17.27 7.86 -1.31
C GLY A 438 18.10 7.40 -2.49
N MET A 439 18.22 8.24 -3.54
CA MET A 439 19.05 7.93 -4.71
C MET A 439 20.57 7.96 -4.40
N ALA A 440 21.00 8.88 -3.53
CA ALA A 440 22.41 8.99 -3.14
C ALA A 440 22.87 7.86 -2.21
N THR A 441 21.97 7.35 -1.37
CA THR A 441 22.26 6.25 -0.43
C THR A 441 21.92 4.87 -0.97
N PHE A 442 21.27 4.80 -2.13
CA PHE A 442 20.97 3.54 -2.78
C PHE A 442 22.25 2.81 -3.18
N ALA A 443 22.30 1.51 -2.92
CA ALA A 443 23.46 0.69 -3.27
C ALA A 443 23.50 0.40 -4.79
N TRP A 444 23.98 1.37 -5.56
CA TRP A 444 24.29 1.17 -6.97
C TRP A 444 25.50 0.24 -7.11
N ARG A 445 25.35 -0.87 -7.80
CA ARG A 445 26.45 -1.79 -8.12
C ARG A 445 26.33 -2.34 -9.54
#